data_26e3f57320e3cd45c0580f8c1da91b13
#
_entry.id   26e3f57320e3cd45c0580f8c1da91b13
#
_cell.length_a   1.000
_cell.length_b   1.000
_cell.length_c   1.000
_cell.angle_alpha   90.00
_cell.angle_beta   90.00
_cell.angle_gamma   90.00
#
_symmetry.space_group_name_H-M   'P 1'
#
loop_
_entity.id
_entity.type
_entity.pdbx_description
1 polymer ?
#
loop_
_entity_poly.entity_id
_entity_poly.type
_entity_poly.pdbx_seq_one_letter_code
_entity_poly.pdbx_strand_id
1 'polypeptide(L)'
;EMEVWRGQQEGLKVIIVNPGVILGPGFPSQGSGTLFSTIKKGLSYHTLGTTAFIAIPDVITTMYRLMKSDCCNERFTLIAENLVFKDVFFTIADALKVKRPTRYASPLLTTIAWKIDALLAFLSIKKRTFSRVTAKASHSAIPYSNQKIVSQLEPTFTNIKAYIQEIAPTF
;
A
#
# COMPACT_ATOMS: atom_id res chain seq x y z
N GLU A 1 -8.90 2.42 15.91
CA GLU A 1 -10.15 3.15 15.60
C GLU A 1 -11.13 3.20 16.78
N MET A 2 -11.35 2.11 17.49
CA MET A 2 -12.33 2.05 18.59
C MET A 2 -12.12 3.13 19.65
N GLU A 3 -10.90 3.38 20.08
CA GLU A 3 -10.57 4.45 21.05
C GLU A 3 -10.86 5.86 20.50
N VAL A 4 -10.68 6.06 19.20
CA VAL A 4 -11.02 7.33 18.54
C VAL A 4 -12.53 7.56 18.53
N TRP A 5 -13.32 6.53 18.20
CA TRP A 5 -14.78 6.59 18.28
C TRP A 5 -15.30 6.78 19.70
N ARG A 6 -14.60 6.21 20.70
CA ARG A 6 -14.92 6.47 22.11
C ARG A 6 -14.70 7.95 22.45
N GLY A 7 -13.57 8.53 22.04
CA GLY A 7 -13.33 9.97 22.23
C GLY A 7 -14.41 10.85 21.58
N GLN A 8 -14.92 10.42 20.41
CA GLN A 8 -16.05 11.10 19.76
C GLN A 8 -17.31 11.08 20.62
N GLN A 9 -17.63 9.98 21.28
CA GLN A 9 -18.75 9.89 22.22
C GLN A 9 -18.54 10.79 23.46
N GLU A 10 -17.31 11.06 23.82
CA GLU A 10 -16.92 11.98 24.90
C GLU A 10 -16.87 13.46 24.44
N GLY A 11 -17.30 13.77 23.19
CA GLY A 11 -17.43 15.12 22.67
C GLY A 11 -16.28 15.60 21.78
N LEU A 12 -15.31 14.77 21.46
CA LEU A 12 -14.24 15.12 20.52
C LEU A 12 -14.78 15.12 19.08
N LYS A 13 -14.40 16.13 18.29
CA LYS A 13 -14.58 16.12 16.84
C LYS A 13 -13.45 15.30 16.21
N VAL A 14 -13.80 14.20 15.54
CA VAL A 14 -12.81 13.28 15.00
C VAL A 14 -12.97 13.09 13.50
N ILE A 15 -11.86 12.90 12.80
CA ILE A 15 -11.84 12.46 11.40
C ILE A 15 -10.86 11.29 11.34
N ILE A 16 -11.32 10.17 10.80
CA ILE A 16 -10.48 8.99 10.59
C ILE A 16 -10.15 8.88 9.10
N VAL A 17 -8.86 8.76 8.80
CA VAL A 17 -8.36 8.59 7.44
C VAL A 17 -7.69 7.24 7.31
N ASN A 18 -8.19 6.41 6.39
CA ASN A 18 -7.67 5.07 6.09
C ASN A 18 -7.05 5.08 4.68
N PRO A 19 -5.76 5.37 4.56
CA PRO A 19 -5.08 5.34 3.26
C PRO A 19 -4.85 3.90 2.80
N GLY A 20 -4.83 3.70 1.48
CA GLY A 20 -4.29 2.50 0.86
C GLY A 20 -2.78 2.37 1.08
N VAL A 21 -2.10 1.62 0.21
CA VAL A 21 -0.63 1.54 0.24
C VAL A 21 -0.06 2.90 -0.14
N ILE A 22 0.54 3.58 0.83
CA ILE A 22 1.14 4.91 0.60
C ILE A 22 2.50 4.72 -0.07
N LEU A 23 2.68 5.33 -1.24
CA LEU A 23 3.95 5.40 -1.92
C LEU A 23 4.63 6.74 -1.62
N GLY A 24 5.94 6.69 -1.34
CA GLY A 24 6.75 7.88 -1.09
C GLY A 24 8.23 7.57 -1.07
N PRO A 25 9.12 8.57 -1.29
CA PRO A 25 10.56 8.40 -1.27
C PRO A 25 11.13 8.26 0.16
N GLY A 26 12.38 7.81 0.27
CA GLY A 26 13.20 8.00 1.47
C GLY A 26 13.27 6.87 2.49
N PHE A 27 12.47 5.79 2.36
CA PHE A 27 12.46 4.68 3.34
C PHE A 27 12.63 3.31 2.68
N PRO A 28 13.82 2.97 2.13
CA PRO A 28 14.03 1.75 1.35
C PRO A 28 13.89 0.44 2.16
N SER A 29 13.96 0.50 3.48
CA SER A 29 13.88 -0.66 4.37
C SER A 29 12.56 -0.78 5.13
N GLN A 30 11.59 0.12 4.91
CA GLN A 30 10.34 0.16 5.65
C GLN A 30 9.13 0.40 4.72
N GLY A 31 7.97 -0.06 5.15
CA GLY A 31 6.70 0.18 4.46
C GLY A 31 6.74 -0.19 2.97
N SER A 32 6.17 0.66 2.14
CA SER A 32 6.12 0.49 0.68
C SER A 32 7.48 0.61 0.01
N GLY A 33 8.46 1.27 0.61
CA GLY A 33 9.84 1.35 0.10
C GLY A 33 10.51 -0.01 -0.02
N THR A 34 10.09 -1.00 0.79
CA THR A 34 10.58 -2.38 0.67
C THR A 34 10.22 -3.02 -0.66
N LEU A 35 9.15 -2.58 -1.34
CA LEU A 35 8.80 -3.06 -2.67
C LEU A 35 9.88 -2.65 -3.67
N PHE A 36 10.28 -1.38 -3.67
CA PHE A 36 11.34 -0.87 -4.54
C PHE A 36 12.67 -1.60 -4.27
N SER A 37 13.06 -1.70 -3.02
CA SER A 37 14.30 -2.38 -2.63
C SER A 37 14.31 -3.87 -3.00
N THR A 38 13.17 -4.56 -2.88
CA THR A 38 13.05 -5.97 -3.22
C THR A 38 13.12 -6.18 -4.73
N ILE A 39 12.46 -5.33 -5.51
CA ILE A 39 12.49 -5.38 -6.97
C ILE A 39 13.90 -5.04 -7.47
N LYS A 40 14.55 -4.02 -6.89
CA LYS A 40 15.95 -3.66 -7.21
C LYS A 40 16.93 -4.81 -6.97
N LYS A 41 16.70 -5.64 -5.94
CA LYS A 41 17.49 -6.84 -5.63
C LYS A 41 17.18 -8.05 -6.53
N GLY A 42 16.24 -7.93 -7.47
CA GLY A 42 15.94 -8.98 -8.44
C GLY A 42 14.78 -9.89 -8.02
N LEU A 43 13.66 -9.32 -7.62
CA LEU A 43 12.43 -10.08 -7.38
C LEU A 43 12.03 -10.88 -8.64
N SER A 44 11.88 -12.19 -8.51
CA SER A 44 11.56 -13.08 -9.64
C SER A 44 10.07 -13.36 -9.78
N TYR A 45 9.28 -13.17 -8.73
CA TYR A 45 7.87 -13.56 -8.67
C TYR A 45 6.94 -12.36 -8.55
N HIS A 46 5.77 -12.47 -9.18
CA HIS A 46 4.67 -11.52 -9.04
C HIS A 46 3.36 -12.25 -8.72
N THR A 47 2.38 -11.53 -8.18
CA THR A 47 1.01 -12.02 -7.95
C THR A 47 0.03 -11.20 -8.77
N LEU A 48 -1.23 -11.67 -8.86
CA LEU A 48 -2.29 -11.05 -9.65
C LEU A 48 -3.37 -10.39 -8.76
N GLY A 49 -3.14 -10.32 -7.45
CA GLY A 49 -4.03 -9.59 -6.57
C GLY A 49 -4.02 -8.09 -6.84
N THR A 50 -5.07 -7.42 -6.41
CA THR A 50 -5.27 -5.98 -6.55
C THR A 50 -5.26 -5.34 -5.17
N THR A 51 -4.65 -4.17 -5.04
CA THR A 51 -4.75 -3.34 -3.85
C THR A 51 -4.82 -1.86 -4.23
N ALA A 52 -5.18 -1.05 -3.26
CA ALA A 52 -5.28 0.40 -3.42
C ALA A 52 -3.93 1.07 -3.14
N PHE A 53 -3.57 2.03 -3.98
CA PHE A 53 -2.36 2.85 -3.84
C PHE A 53 -2.71 4.33 -3.78
N ILE A 54 -1.86 5.10 -3.11
CA ILE A 54 -1.94 6.55 -3.04
C ILE A 54 -0.54 7.16 -2.88
N ALA A 55 -0.31 8.31 -3.48
CA ALA A 55 0.92 9.08 -3.29
C ALA A 55 0.93 9.80 -1.94
N ILE A 56 2.09 9.91 -1.29
CA ILE A 56 2.19 10.59 0.01
C ILE A 56 1.77 12.07 -0.06
N PRO A 57 2.06 12.87 -1.10
CA PRO A 57 1.56 14.24 -1.22
C PRO A 57 0.04 14.32 -1.20
N ASP A 58 -0.65 13.38 -1.85
CA ASP A 58 -2.11 13.34 -1.88
C ASP A 58 -2.71 13.08 -0.50
N VAL A 59 -2.07 12.18 0.28
CA VAL A 59 -2.48 11.91 1.67
C VAL A 59 -2.36 13.18 2.50
N ILE A 60 -1.20 13.85 2.45
CA ILE A 60 -0.93 15.07 3.24
C ILE A 60 -1.92 16.18 2.85
N THR A 61 -2.08 16.43 1.55
CA THR A 61 -2.99 17.48 1.06
C THR A 61 -4.44 17.21 1.46
N THR A 62 -4.88 15.95 1.32
CA THR A 62 -6.26 15.57 1.68
C THR A 62 -6.50 15.67 3.19
N MET A 63 -5.55 15.19 4.00
CA MET A 63 -5.63 15.33 5.47
C MET A 63 -5.69 16.80 5.89
N TYR A 64 -4.83 17.66 5.31
CA TYR A 64 -4.84 19.08 5.59
C TYR A 64 -6.17 19.75 5.22
N ARG A 65 -6.73 19.41 4.04
CA ARG A 65 -8.05 19.93 3.62
C ARG A 65 -9.17 19.47 4.54
N LEU A 66 -9.15 18.20 4.98
CA LEU A 66 -10.12 17.67 5.95
C LEU A 66 -10.04 18.40 7.29
N MET A 67 -8.82 18.68 7.79
CA MET A 67 -8.63 19.44 9.03
C MET A 67 -9.14 20.89 8.96
N LYS A 68 -9.20 21.47 7.75
CA LYS A 68 -9.72 22.83 7.51
C LYS A 68 -11.20 22.86 7.13
N SER A 69 -11.81 21.70 6.90
CA SER A 69 -13.23 21.60 6.56
C SER A 69 -14.12 21.53 7.80
N ASP A 70 -15.42 21.70 7.59
CA ASP A 70 -16.43 21.50 8.64
C ASP A 70 -16.78 20.02 8.86
N CYS A 71 -16.12 19.09 8.15
CA CYS A 71 -16.30 17.67 8.34
C CYS A 71 -15.90 17.25 9.75
N CYS A 72 -16.73 16.46 10.39
CA CYS A 72 -16.40 15.85 11.68
C CYS A 72 -17.15 14.53 11.85
N ASN A 73 -16.59 13.67 12.72
CA ASN A 73 -17.18 12.38 13.09
C ASN A 73 -17.37 11.45 11.89
N GLU A 74 -16.39 11.47 10.99
CA GLU A 74 -16.43 10.77 9.72
C GLU A 74 -15.17 9.92 9.50
N ARG A 75 -15.33 8.87 8.66
CA ARG A 75 -14.23 8.02 8.22
C ARG A 75 -14.12 8.06 6.70
N PHE A 76 -12.91 8.30 6.21
CA PHE A 76 -12.60 8.36 4.80
C PHE A 76 -11.55 7.33 4.40
N THR A 77 -11.80 6.61 3.31
CA THR A 77 -10.79 5.79 2.64
C THR A 77 -10.09 6.66 1.60
N LEU A 78 -8.77 6.78 1.71
CA LEU A 78 -7.95 7.56 0.78
C LEU A 78 -7.21 6.63 -0.17
N ILE A 79 -7.60 6.62 -1.42
CA ILE A 79 -6.94 5.87 -2.48
C ILE A 79 -6.94 6.69 -3.77
N ALA A 80 -5.86 6.62 -4.54
CA ALA A 80 -5.83 7.18 -5.88
C ALA A 80 -6.31 6.13 -6.90
N GLU A 81 -5.71 4.94 -6.90
CA GLU A 81 -5.99 3.89 -7.87
C GLU A 81 -5.97 2.50 -7.22
N ASN A 82 -6.85 1.61 -7.71
CA ASN A 82 -6.74 0.17 -7.45
C ASN A 82 -5.88 -0.45 -8.56
N LEU A 83 -4.73 -1.01 -8.22
CA LEU A 83 -3.79 -1.58 -9.20
C LEU A 83 -3.45 -3.03 -8.87
N VAL A 84 -3.22 -3.82 -9.92
CA VAL A 84 -2.72 -5.19 -9.81
C VAL A 84 -1.25 -5.15 -9.41
N PHE A 85 -0.84 -5.99 -8.45
CA PHE A 85 0.56 -6.06 -7.99
C PHE A 85 1.55 -6.28 -9.13
N LYS A 86 1.20 -7.12 -10.11
CA LYS A 86 2.02 -7.35 -11.31
C LYS A 86 2.36 -6.04 -12.02
N ASP A 87 1.36 -5.19 -12.26
CA ASP A 87 1.54 -3.94 -13.01
C ASP A 87 2.40 -2.94 -12.23
N VAL A 88 2.18 -2.85 -10.93
CA VAL A 88 3.00 -2.02 -10.03
C VAL A 88 4.45 -2.51 -10.02
N PHE A 89 4.68 -3.81 -9.89
CA PHE A 89 6.04 -4.37 -9.90
C PHE A 89 6.75 -4.16 -11.22
N PHE A 90 6.03 -4.27 -12.34
CA PHE A 90 6.59 -4.00 -13.66
C PHE A 90 6.95 -2.52 -13.81
N THR A 91 6.06 -1.61 -13.39
CA THR A 91 6.34 -0.17 -13.42
C THR A 91 7.57 0.20 -12.58
N ILE A 92 7.69 -0.37 -11.38
CA ILE A 92 8.87 -0.15 -10.51
C ILE A 92 10.13 -0.72 -11.16
N ALA A 93 10.08 -1.94 -11.72
CA ALA A 93 11.23 -2.57 -12.36
C ALA A 93 11.73 -1.75 -13.57
N ASP A 94 10.82 -1.24 -14.38
CA ASP A 94 11.13 -0.39 -15.53
C ASP A 94 11.76 0.93 -15.08
N ALA A 95 11.18 1.59 -14.08
CA ALA A 95 11.69 2.85 -13.53
C ALA A 95 13.10 2.69 -12.92
N LEU A 96 13.37 1.55 -12.26
CA LEU A 96 14.68 1.20 -11.72
C LEU A 96 15.65 0.61 -12.76
N LYS A 97 15.19 0.41 -14.01
CA LYS A 97 15.97 -0.22 -15.10
C LYS A 97 16.51 -1.61 -14.74
N VAL A 98 15.69 -2.40 -14.00
CA VAL A 98 16.01 -3.78 -13.62
C VAL A 98 15.05 -4.78 -14.29
N LYS A 99 15.40 -6.07 -14.27
CA LYS A 99 14.58 -7.12 -14.88
C LYS A 99 13.22 -7.23 -14.17
N ARG A 100 12.14 -7.26 -14.95
CA ARG A 100 10.78 -7.48 -14.43
C ARG A 100 10.64 -8.87 -13.81
N PRO A 101 9.84 -9.03 -12.74
CA PRO A 101 9.48 -10.37 -12.21
C PRO A 101 8.69 -11.14 -13.29
N THR A 102 9.23 -12.27 -13.73
CA THR A 102 8.62 -13.04 -14.85
C THR A 102 7.77 -14.22 -14.40
N ARG A 103 7.93 -14.68 -13.15
CA ARG A 103 7.28 -15.89 -12.66
C ARG A 103 6.02 -15.55 -11.88
N TYR A 104 4.92 -16.23 -12.18
CA TYR A 104 3.69 -16.12 -11.38
C TYR A 104 3.82 -16.95 -10.09
N ALA A 105 3.58 -16.31 -8.96
CA ALA A 105 3.45 -16.97 -7.67
C ALA A 105 1.98 -17.37 -7.45
N SER A 106 1.68 -18.66 -7.58
CA SER A 106 0.34 -19.18 -7.32
C SER A 106 -0.03 -19.10 -5.82
N PRO A 107 -1.34 -19.17 -5.45
CA PRO A 107 -1.77 -19.22 -4.06
C PRO A 107 -1.14 -20.35 -3.24
N LEU A 108 -0.89 -21.51 -3.90
CA LEU A 108 -0.21 -22.63 -3.27
C LEU A 108 1.25 -22.28 -2.96
N LEU A 109 1.96 -21.70 -3.92
CA LEU A 109 3.36 -21.31 -3.75
C LEU A 109 3.53 -20.27 -2.63
N THR A 110 2.67 -19.25 -2.59
CA THR A 110 2.69 -18.24 -1.52
C THR A 110 2.31 -18.82 -0.16
N THR A 111 1.43 -19.85 -0.14
CA THR A 111 1.11 -20.59 1.08
C THR A 111 2.30 -21.37 1.62
N ILE A 112 3.05 -22.03 0.76
CA ILE A 112 4.29 -22.74 1.15
C ILE A 112 5.33 -21.72 1.62
N ALA A 113 5.51 -20.63 0.88
CA ALA A 113 6.49 -19.58 1.20
C ALA A 113 6.29 -18.99 2.60
N TRP A 114 5.04 -18.62 3.00
CA TRP A 114 4.82 -18.07 4.33
C TRP A 114 5.00 -19.09 5.46
N LYS A 115 4.74 -20.39 5.19
CA LYS A 115 4.99 -21.46 6.17
C LYS A 115 6.49 -21.65 6.40
N ILE A 116 7.29 -21.66 5.32
CA ILE A 116 8.74 -21.71 5.41
C ILE A 116 9.29 -20.48 6.13
N ASP A 117 8.80 -19.29 5.80
CA ASP A 117 9.20 -18.05 6.47
C ASP A 117 8.87 -18.08 7.98
N ALA A 118 7.72 -18.62 8.35
CA ALA A 118 7.32 -18.79 9.76
C ALA A 118 8.23 -19.81 10.48
N LEU A 119 8.58 -20.92 9.84
CA LEU A 119 9.48 -21.93 10.39
C LEU A 119 10.89 -21.38 10.61
N LEU A 120 11.44 -20.66 9.61
CA LEU A 120 12.76 -20.02 9.73
C LEU A 120 12.79 -18.94 10.82
N ALA A 121 11.68 -18.20 10.99
CA ALA A 121 11.55 -17.24 12.08
C ALA A 121 11.43 -17.92 13.45
N PHE A 122 10.70 -19.04 13.54
CA PHE A 122 10.62 -19.85 14.77
C PHE A 122 11.97 -20.40 15.19
N LEU A 123 12.79 -20.85 14.23
CA LEU A 123 14.16 -21.31 14.46
C LEU A 123 15.15 -20.15 14.71
N SER A 124 14.68 -18.92 14.84
CA SER A 124 15.49 -17.70 15.04
C SER A 124 16.54 -17.44 13.96
N ILE A 125 16.43 -18.07 12.79
CA ILE A 125 17.37 -17.94 11.66
C ILE A 125 17.21 -16.56 11.00
N LYS A 126 15.95 -16.05 10.92
CA LYS A 126 15.68 -14.71 10.38
C LYS A 126 14.43 -14.10 10.99
N LYS A 127 14.29 -12.76 10.88
CA LYS A 127 13.04 -12.06 11.23
C LYS A 127 11.94 -12.43 10.24
N ARG A 128 10.70 -12.60 10.73
CA ARG A 128 9.53 -12.89 9.90
C ARG A 128 9.24 -11.73 8.96
N THR A 129 9.22 -11.99 7.66
CA THR A 129 9.01 -10.98 6.62
C THR A 129 7.73 -11.23 5.81
N PHE A 130 7.23 -12.48 5.77
CA PHE A 130 6.07 -12.86 4.98
C PHE A 130 5.03 -13.58 5.85
N SER A 131 3.83 -13.00 5.97
CA SER A 131 2.77 -13.53 6.82
C SER A 131 1.65 -14.21 6.01
N ARG A 132 0.81 -15.00 6.69
CA ARG A 132 -0.42 -15.55 6.09
C ARG A 132 -1.34 -14.46 5.55
N VAL A 133 -1.44 -13.32 6.26
CA VAL A 133 -2.26 -12.18 5.83
C VAL A 133 -1.73 -11.59 4.54
N THR A 134 -0.41 -11.37 4.46
CA THR A 134 0.25 -10.87 3.24
C THR A 134 0.08 -11.85 2.07
N ALA A 135 0.24 -13.16 2.31
CA ALA A 135 0.03 -14.18 1.28
C ALA A 135 -1.41 -14.18 0.75
N LYS A 136 -2.41 -14.05 1.62
CA LYS A 136 -3.82 -13.96 1.22
C LYS A 136 -4.10 -12.66 0.47
N ALA A 137 -3.64 -11.52 0.99
CA ALA A 137 -3.83 -10.21 0.38
C ALA A 137 -3.22 -10.12 -1.02
N SER A 138 -2.06 -10.77 -1.26
CA SER A 138 -1.40 -10.77 -2.57
C SER A 138 -2.19 -11.44 -3.70
N HIS A 139 -3.27 -12.16 -3.37
CA HIS A 139 -4.19 -12.80 -4.33
C HIS A 139 -5.62 -12.24 -4.26
N SER A 140 -5.89 -11.32 -3.32
CA SER A 140 -7.20 -10.66 -3.23
C SER A 140 -7.39 -9.69 -4.38
N ALA A 141 -8.60 -9.69 -4.96
CA ALA A 141 -8.99 -8.77 -6.05
C ALA A 141 -10.14 -7.85 -5.62
N ILE A 142 -10.26 -7.57 -4.33
CA ILE A 142 -11.33 -6.71 -3.80
C ILE A 142 -10.92 -5.24 -4.01
N PRO A 143 -11.66 -4.48 -4.84
CA PRO A 143 -11.40 -3.06 -5.02
C PRO A 143 -11.87 -2.28 -3.80
N TYR A 144 -11.15 -1.24 -3.49
CA TYR A 144 -11.53 -0.23 -2.50
C TYR A 144 -12.21 0.94 -3.18
N SER A 145 -13.11 1.65 -2.47
CA SER A 145 -13.81 2.82 -2.99
C SER A 145 -13.37 4.09 -2.24
N ASN A 146 -13.14 5.16 -3.00
CA ASN A 146 -12.86 6.50 -2.50
C ASN A 146 -14.00 7.49 -2.74
N GLN A 147 -15.17 7.02 -3.17
CA GLN A 147 -16.32 7.86 -3.56
C GLN A 147 -16.68 8.87 -2.48
N LYS A 148 -16.64 8.47 -1.21
CA LYS A 148 -16.99 9.35 -0.09
C LYS A 148 -16.07 10.58 0.00
N ILE A 149 -14.75 10.42 -0.14
CA ILE A 149 -13.83 11.56 -0.10
C ILE A 149 -13.91 12.39 -1.38
N VAL A 150 -14.15 11.73 -2.52
CA VAL A 150 -14.34 12.42 -3.80
C VAL A 150 -15.57 13.33 -3.75
N SER A 151 -16.70 12.84 -3.25
CA SER A 151 -17.92 13.68 -3.11
C SER A 151 -17.79 14.80 -2.08
N GLN A 152 -16.87 14.67 -1.10
CA GLN A 152 -16.71 15.65 -0.03
C GLN A 152 -15.72 16.77 -0.36
N LEU A 153 -14.61 16.45 -1.01
CA LEU A 153 -13.52 17.40 -1.25
C LEU A 153 -13.14 17.56 -2.71
N GLU A 154 -13.65 16.71 -3.61
CA GLU A 154 -13.25 16.67 -5.03
C GLU A 154 -11.71 16.71 -5.20
N PRO A 155 -10.97 15.81 -4.55
CA PRO A 155 -9.51 15.81 -4.63
C PRO A 155 -9.05 15.36 -6.02
N THR A 156 -7.99 15.96 -6.52
CA THR A 156 -7.27 15.43 -7.66
C THR A 156 -6.15 14.55 -7.16
N PHE A 157 -6.21 13.26 -7.48
CA PHE A 157 -5.18 12.30 -7.09
C PHE A 157 -4.11 12.13 -8.18
N THR A 158 -2.88 11.96 -7.74
CA THR A 158 -1.73 11.72 -8.59
C THR A 158 -1.82 10.34 -9.27
N ASN A 159 -1.53 10.26 -10.57
CA ASN A 159 -1.41 8.97 -11.26
C ASN A 159 -0.27 8.16 -10.66
N ILE A 160 -0.57 6.96 -10.18
CA ILE A 160 0.37 6.14 -9.42
C ILE A 160 1.55 5.66 -10.27
N LYS A 161 1.32 5.34 -11.55
CA LYS A 161 2.40 4.87 -12.44
C LYS A 161 3.40 6.01 -12.71
N ALA A 162 2.92 7.22 -12.96
CA ALA A 162 3.77 8.39 -13.12
C ALA A 162 4.55 8.70 -11.84
N TYR A 163 3.89 8.64 -10.69
CA TYR A 163 4.53 8.87 -9.39
C TYR A 163 5.61 7.84 -9.07
N ILE A 164 5.39 6.56 -9.40
CA ILE A 164 6.43 5.52 -9.27
C ILE A 164 7.68 5.89 -10.09
N GLN A 165 7.51 6.38 -11.33
CA GLN A 165 8.64 6.79 -12.18
C GLN A 165 9.41 7.96 -11.58
N GLU A 166 8.71 8.90 -10.95
CA GLU A 166 9.31 10.07 -10.28
C GLU A 166 10.16 9.66 -9.07
N ILE A 167 9.61 8.80 -8.19
CA ILE A 167 10.27 8.46 -6.92
C ILE A 167 11.29 7.32 -7.01
N ALA A 168 11.21 6.46 -8.04
CA ALA A 168 12.10 5.30 -8.17
C ALA A 168 13.59 5.64 -8.12
N PRO A 169 14.09 6.76 -8.69
CA PRO A 169 15.50 7.13 -8.60
C PRO A 169 16.01 7.36 -7.18
N THR A 170 15.13 7.55 -6.20
CA THR A 170 15.51 7.75 -4.80
C THR A 170 15.80 6.44 -4.05
N PHE A 171 15.59 5.29 -4.68
CA PHE A 171 15.81 3.93 -4.15
C PHE A 171 16.97 3.25 -4.86
#